data_b3f945597cd93db3b866c9ec5c603a77
#
_entry.id   b3f945597cd93db3b866c9ec5c603a77
#
_cell.length_a   1.000
_cell.length_b   1.000
_cell.length_c   1.000
_cell.angle_alpha   90.00
_cell.angle_beta   90.00
_cell.angle_gamma   90.00
#
_symmetry.space_group_name_H-M   'P 1'
#
loop_
_entity.id
_entity.type
_entity.pdbx_description
1 polymer ?
#
loop_
_entity_poly.entity_id
_entity_poly.type
_entity_poly.pdbx_seq_one_letter_code
_entity_poly.pdbx_strand_id
1 'polypeptide(L)'
;MLNKFVIKLTICIWFGATGLLAQSNLKKASFIPHWSPQAQFAGYYYAYETGIYKKHGIDLTILTGGPNHPASVLMQKGEVDFASLWLTNAIQLHAGGVPVVHLTQVINRSALMLVAKKSSGIEKPEDMNGKKVGIWGGDFEIQPTAFFEKYNLKVRLIPQGGSINLFLSDAIDVTSAMWYNEYHTILNSGLNPDELNTFFFSDYDLNFPEEGLYCLEKTYARDPRLCREFVQASYEGWVGAFEHPDEALEIVLTYMKNAKLPANRPHQRWMLSRMKDLIFLQEITGNFPELTEKDYYFVAEKLRDNESIKFIPTCEKFCPEWKKSTDRKTDK
;
A
#
# COMPACT_ATOMS: atom_id res chain seq x y z
N MET A 1 -20.48 -53.47 74.67
CA MET A 1 -20.73 -52.13 74.26
C MET A 1 -19.92 -51.91 72.96
N LEU A 2 -20.58 -51.97 71.81
CA LEU A 2 -19.93 -51.87 70.52
C LEU A 2 -20.22 -50.47 69.96
N ASN A 3 -19.14 -49.62 69.78
CA ASN A 3 -19.23 -48.36 69.20
C ASN A 3 -19.17 -48.51 67.68
N LYS A 4 -20.22 -48.11 66.94
CA LYS A 4 -20.30 -48.10 65.51
C LYS A 4 -19.75 -46.75 65.01
N PHE A 5 -18.58 -46.74 64.39
CA PHE A 5 -18.06 -45.60 63.60
C PHE A 5 -18.73 -45.61 62.23
N VAL A 6 -19.48 -44.57 61.95
CA VAL A 6 -20.02 -44.27 60.57
C VAL A 6 -19.08 -43.36 59.85
N ILE A 7 -18.41 -43.90 58.87
CA ILE A 7 -17.56 -43.09 57.94
C ILE A 7 -18.48 -42.47 56.85
N LYS A 8 -18.67 -41.17 56.87
CA LYS A 8 -19.33 -40.45 55.81
C LYS A 8 -18.31 -40.23 54.69
N LEU A 9 -18.50 -40.91 53.56
CA LEU A 9 -17.71 -40.71 52.31
C LEU A 9 -18.29 -39.49 51.55
N THR A 10 -17.58 -38.38 51.62
CA THR A 10 -17.92 -37.16 50.80
C THR A 10 -17.31 -37.32 49.42
N ILE A 11 -18.15 -37.62 48.42
CA ILE A 11 -17.74 -37.63 47.01
C ILE A 11 -17.68 -36.18 46.52
N CYS A 12 -16.47 -35.63 46.36
CA CYS A 12 -16.24 -34.38 45.64
C CYS A 12 -16.31 -34.64 44.13
N ILE A 13 -17.44 -34.29 43.54
CA ILE A 13 -17.58 -34.29 42.07
C ILE A 13 -16.81 -33.08 41.56
N TRP A 14 -15.62 -33.30 41.00
CA TRP A 14 -14.88 -32.30 40.24
C TRP A 14 -15.55 -32.11 38.87
N PHE A 15 -16.33 -31.05 38.71
CA PHE A 15 -16.75 -30.57 37.41
C PHE A 15 -15.50 -30.00 36.70
N GLY A 16 -14.83 -30.84 35.96
CA GLY A 16 -13.84 -30.38 34.99
C GLY A 16 -14.56 -29.58 33.93
N ALA A 17 -14.48 -28.26 34.04
CA ALA A 17 -14.83 -27.37 32.94
C ALA A 17 -13.84 -27.62 31.80
N THR A 18 -14.15 -28.59 30.94
CA THR A 18 -13.54 -28.71 29.64
C THR A 18 -13.99 -27.48 28.86
N GLY A 19 -13.16 -26.42 28.89
CA GLY A 19 -13.28 -25.34 27.95
C GLY A 19 -13.14 -25.94 26.54
N LEU A 20 -14.28 -26.17 25.88
CA LEU A 20 -14.28 -26.31 24.42
C LEU A 20 -13.67 -25.02 23.86
N LEU A 21 -12.37 -25.04 23.59
CA LEU A 21 -11.77 -24.13 22.63
C LEU A 21 -12.53 -24.40 21.34
N ALA A 22 -13.52 -23.57 21.07
CA ALA A 22 -14.16 -23.51 19.77
C ALA A 22 -13.04 -23.32 18.77
N GLN A 23 -12.67 -24.36 18.05
CA GLN A 23 -11.74 -24.31 16.94
C GLN A 23 -12.40 -23.38 15.93
N SER A 24 -12.06 -22.09 15.98
CA SER A 24 -12.58 -21.11 15.05
C SER A 24 -12.19 -21.59 13.66
N ASN A 25 -13.19 -21.93 12.84
CA ASN A 25 -12.97 -22.33 11.45
C ASN A 25 -12.41 -21.11 10.73
N LEU A 26 -11.07 -20.98 10.68
CA LEU A 26 -10.39 -19.90 9.99
C LEU A 26 -10.75 -19.95 8.51
N LYS A 27 -11.09 -18.81 7.93
CA LYS A 27 -11.36 -18.68 6.51
C LYS A 27 -10.05 -18.54 5.77
N LYS A 28 -9.79 -19.46 4.82
CA LYS A 28 -8.60 -19.38 3.97
C LYS A 28 -8.72 -18.20 3.02
N ALA A 29 -7.66 -17.44 2.90
CA ALA A 29 -7.54 -16.34 1.96
C ALA A 29 -6.09 -16.18 1.50
N SER A 30 -5.90 -15.57 0.33
CA SER A 30 -4.61 -15.25 -0.24
C SER A 30 -4.47 -13.75 -0.49
N PHE A 31 -3.27 -13.23 -0.24
CA PHE A 31 -2.93 -11.82 -0.46
C PHE A 31 -1.60 -11.69 -1.19
N ILE A 32 -1.49 -10.73 -2.10
CA ILE A 32 -0.26 -10.38 -2.77
C ILE A 32 0.01 -8.87 -2.68
N PRO A 33 1.16 -8.44 -2.11
CA PRO A 33 1.65 -7.08 -2.24
C PRO A 33 2.01 -6.76 -3.69
N HIS A 34 1.81 -5.51 -4.12
CA HIS A 34 2.06 -5.12 -5.53
C HIS A 34 3.54 -5.09 -5.93
N TRP A 35 4.46 -5.15 -4.98
CA TRP A 35 5.89 -5.12 -5.22
C TRP A 35 6.64 -6.18 -4.41
N SER A 36 7.95 -6.26 -4.64
CA SER A 36 8.86 -7.15 -3.91
C SER A 36 8.92 -6.81 -2.42
N PRO A 37 9.20 -7.81 -1.54
CA PRO A 37 9.26 -7.59 -0.10
C PRO A 37 10.20 -6.45 0.29
N GLN A 38 9.66 -5.50 1.04
CA GLN A 38 10.37 -4.35 1.63
C GLN A 38 9.48 -3.71 2.71
N ALA A 39 10.01 -2.72 3.44
CA ALA A 39 9.30 -2.09 4.55
C ALA A 39 8.01 -1.34 4.13
N GLN A 40 7.83 -1.09 2.84
CA GLN A 40 6.57 -0.62 2.25
C GLN A 40 5.38 -1.54 2.56
N PHE A 41 5.62 -2.79 2.91
CA PHE A 41 4.58 -3.79 3.20
C PHE A 41 4.66 -4.31 4.64
N ALA A 42 5.39 -3.62 5.51
CA ALA A 42 5.68 -4.06 6.87
C ALA A 42 4.43 -4.39 7.68
N GLY A 43 3.36 -3.59 7.56
CA GLY A 43 2.12 -3.80 8.30
C GLY A 43 1.45 -5.14 7.98
N TYR A 44 1.46 -5.56 6.71
CA TYR A 44 0.87 -6.84 6.31
C TYR A 44 1.69 -8.03 6.83
N TYR A 45 3.02 -7.94 6.74
CA TYR A 45 3.90 -8.99 7.28
C TYR A 45 3.83 -9.05 8.80
N TYR A 46 3.77 -7.89 9.47
CA TYR A 46 3.60 -7.82 10.93
C TYR A 46 2.27 -8.46 11.36
N ALA A 47 1.16 -8.12 10.70
CA ALA A 47 -0.14 -8.72 11.00
C ALA A 47 -0.15 -10.25 10.80
N TYR A 48 0.58 -10.74 9.81
CA TYR A 48 0.70 -12.16 9.53
C TYR A 48 1.51 -12.88 10.61
N GLU A 49 2.72 -12.42 10.89
CA GLU A 49 3.66 -13.07 11.82
C GLU A 49 3.18 -13.00 13.28
N THR A 50 2.53 -11.90 13.69
CA THR A 50 1.99 -11.74 15.05
C THR A 50 0.61 -12.38 15.23
N GLY A 51 0.05 -12.97 14.15
CA GLY A 51 -1.23 -13.69 14.21
C GLY A 51 -2.46 -12.77 14.26
N ILE A 52 -2.36 -11.50 13.91
CA ILE A 52 -3.50 -10.57 13.86
C ILE A 52 -4.55 -11.08 12.86
N TYR A 53 -4.17 -11.53 11.65
CA TYR A 53 -5.13 -12.13 10.72
C TYR A 53 -5.88 -13.33 11.31
N LYS A 54 -5.20 -14.19 12.08
CA LYS A 54 -5.85 -15.33 12.76
C LYS A 54 -6.84 -14.87 13.80
N LYS A 55 -6.56 -13.79 14.57
CA LYS A 55 -7.51 -13.19 15.52
C LYS A 55 -8.78 -12.69 14.80
N HIS A 56 -8.65 -12.22 13.58
CA HIS A 56 -9.78 -11.84 12.71
C HIS A 56 -10.41 -13.02 11.96
N GLY A 57 -10.07 -14.26 12.31
CA GLY A 57 -10.65 -15.47 11.74
C GLY A 57 -10.13 -15.80 10.33
N ILE A 58 -8.96 -15.31 9.94
CA ILE A 58 -8.36 -15.49 8.61
C ILE A 58 -7.11 -16.36 8.69
N ASP A 59 -7.10 -17.46 7.93
CA ASP A 59 -5.91 -18.24 7.61
C ASP A 59 -5.33 -17.70 6.29
N LEU A 60 -4.49 -16.68 6.42
CA LEU A 60 -3.95 -15.92 5.27
C LEU A 60 -2.70 -16.60 4.71
N THR A 61 -2.59 -16.64 3.39
CA THR A 61 -1.35 -16.93 2.66
C THR A 61 -0.89 -15.66 1.99
N ILE A 62 0.32 -15.17 2.30
CA ILE A 62 0.93 -14.03 1.61
C ILE A 62 1.84 -14.52 0.51
N LEU A 63 1.55 -14.15 -0.73
CA LEU A 63 2.39 -14.43 -1.90
C LEU A 63 3.48 -13.38 -2.03
N THR A 64 4.59 -13.75 -2.65
CA THR A 64 5.67 -12.80 -2.97
C THR A 64 5.31 -12.04 -4.25
N GLY A 65 5.09 -10.73 -4.13
CA GLY A 65 4.91 -9.83 -5.25
C GLY A 65 6.24 -9.43 -5.91
N GLY A 66 6.14 -8.62 -6.96
CA GLY A 66 7.29 -8.07 -7.67
C GLY A 66 7.15 -8.14 -9.19
N PRO A 67 8.17 -7.70 -9.95
CA PRO A 67 8.11 -7.62 -11.41
C PRO A 67 7.79 -8.96 -12.09
N ASN A 68 8.24 -10.07 -11.53
CA ASN A 68 8.00 -11.42 -12.07
C ASN A 68 6.63 -12.00 -11.66
N HIS A 69 5.98 -11.42 -10.67
CA HIS A 69 4.66 -11.81 -10.17
C HIS A 69 3.81 -10.55 -9.95
N PRO A 70 3.38 -9.87 -11.04
CA PRO A 70 2.59 -8.65 -10.92
C PRO A 70 1.23 -8.94 -10.26
N ALA A 71 0.94 -8.24 -9.16
CA ALA A 71 -0.30 -8.43 -8.40
C ALA A 71 -1.56 -8.19 -9.26
N SER A 72 -1.52 -7.20 -10.15
CA SER A 72 -2.59 -6.90 -11.10
C SER A 72 -2.93 -8.09 -12.01
N VAL A 73 -1.91 -8.81 -12.50
CA VAL A 73 -2.09 -9.99 -13.36
C VAL A 73 -2.70 -11.16 -12.59
N LEU A 74 -2.21 -11.44 -11.37
CA LEU A 74 -2.76 -12.52 -10.54
C LEU A 74 -4.19 -12.21 -10.11
N MET A 75 -4.49 -10.95 -9.80
CA MET A 75 -5.86 -10.52 -9.50
C MET A 75 -6.78 -10.67 -10.71
N GLN A 76 -6.37 -10.21 -11.88
CA GLN A 76 -7.15 -10.35 -13.13
C GLN A 76 -7.50 -11.82 -13.42
N LYS A 77 -6.58 -12.74 -13.20
CA LYS A 77 -6.80 -14.17 -13.36
C LYS A 77 -7.65 -14.78 -12.25
N GLY A 78 -7.83 -14.09 -11.12
CA GLY A 78 -8.51 -14.56 -9.93
C GLY A 78 -7.73 -15.64 -9.17
N GLU A 79 -6.41 -15.58 -9.25
CA GLU A 79 -5.48 -16.48 -8.56
C GLU A 79 -5.20 -16.05 -7.12
N VAL A 80 -5.65 -14.85 -6.72
CA VAL A 80 -5.57 -14.31 -5.37
C VAL A 80 -6.90 -13.73 -4.94
N ASP A 81 -7.19 -13.78 -3.63
CA ASP A 81 -8.40 -13.18 -3.05
C ASP A 81 -8.23 -11.67 -2.87
N PHE A 82 -7.07 -11.24 -2.41
CA PHE A 82 -6.73 -9.83 -2.12
C PHE A 82 -5.41 -9.44 -2.75
N ALA A 83 -5.31 -8.18 -3.15
CA ALA A 83 -4.05 -7.58 -3.57
C ALA A 83 -3.93 -6.14 -3.07
N SER A 84 -2.72 -5.67 -2.80
CA SER A 84 -2.46 -4.24 -2.86
C SER A 84 -2.17 -3.84 -4.30
N LEU A 85 -2.70 -2.71 -4.76
CA LEU A 85 -2.44 -2.15 -6.08
C LEU A 85 -2.33 -0.62 -5.96
N TRP A 86 -1.66 -0.02 -6.92
CA TRP A 86 -1.79 1.41 -7.17
C TRP A 86 -3.19 1.71 -7.67
N LEU A 87 -3.74 2.87 -7.27
CA LEU A 87 -5.06 3.29 -7.72
C LEU A 87 -5.15 3.35 -9.26
N THR A 88 -4.09 3.82 -9.92
CA THR A 88 -3.97 3.84 -11.39
C THR A 88 -4.15 2.45 -12.00
N ASN A 89 -3.42 1.44 -11.50
CA ASN A 89 -3.56 0.05 -11.96
C ASN A 89 -4.96 -0.50 -11.74
N ALA A 90 -5.55 -0.23 -10.57
CA ALA A 90 -6.87 -0.73 -10.24
C ALA A 90 -7.96 -0.11 -11.15
N ILE A 91 -7.87 1.20 -11.45
CA ILE A 91 -8.77 1.88 -12.39
C ILE A 91 -8.58 1.34 -13.81
N GLN A 92 -7.35 1.09 -14.26
CA GLN A 92 -7.09 0.50 -15.58
C GLN A 92 -7.67 -0.91 -15.71
N LEU A 93 -7.49 -1.77 -14.69
CA LEU A 93 -8.12 -3.09 -14.65
C LEU A 93 -9.64 -2.98 -14.75
N HIS A 94 -10.22 -2.07 -13.97
CA HIS A 94 -11.68 -1.86 -13.96
C HIS A 94 -12.19 -1.35 -15.32
N ALA A 95 -11.50 -0.37 -15.94
CA ALA A 95 -11.79 0.11 -17.28
C ALA A 95 -11.60 -0.97 -18.36
N GLY A 96 -10.67 -1.89 -18.14
CA GLY A 96 -10.46 -3.08 -18.98
C GLY A 96 -11.50 -4.19 -18.80
N GLY A 97 -12.52 -3.97 -17.96
CA GLY A 97 -13.62 -4.93 -17.73
C GLY A 97 -13.34 -5.96 -16.64
N VAL A 98 -12.23 -5.84 -15.91
CA VAL A 98 -11.98 -6.67 -14.73
C VAL A 98 -12.81 -6.12 -13.56
N PRO A 99 -13.69 -6.92 -12.92
CA PRO A 99 -14.58 -6.44 -11.87
C PRO A 99 -13.83 -6.28 -10.52
N VAL A 100 -12.93 -5.29 -10.48
CA VAL A 100 -12.14 -4.94 -9.29
C VAL A 100 -13.00 -4.14 -8.32
N VAL A 101 -12.92 -4.47 -7.04
CA VAL A 101 -13.55 -3.77 -5.93
C VAL A 101 -12.46 -3.16 -5.04
N HIS A 102 -12.53 -1.86 -4.82
CA HIS A 102 -11.71 -1.15 -3.85
C HIS A 102 -12.25 -1.38 -2.44
N LEU A 103 -11.43 -1.89 -1.54
CA LEU A 103 -11.81 -2.18 -0.16
C LEU A 103 -11.47 -1.03 0.78
N THR A 104 -10.29 -0.44 0.60
CA THR A 104 -9.80 0.71 1.37
C THR A 104 -8.60 1.35 0.68
N GLN A 105 -8.39 2.63 0.91
CA GLN A 105 -7.18 3.34 0.51
C GLN A 105 -6.17 3.29 1.67
N VAL A 106 -4.94 2.89 1.38
CA VAL A 106 -3.88 2.79 2.40
C VAL A 106 -3.00 4.05 2.38
N ILE A 107 -2.63 4.52 1.21
CA ILE A 107 -1.80 5.71 1.02
C ILE A 107 -2.58 6.71 0.18
N ASN A 108 -2.97 7.83 0.81
CA ASN A 108 -3.79 8.87 0.18
C ASN A 108 -2.97 10.05 -0.38
N ARG A 109 -1.70 10.15 0.01
CA ARG A 109 -0.79 11.17 -0.49
C ARG A 109 0.28 10.52 -1.36
N SER A 110 0.50 11.07 -2.57
CA SER A 110 1.58 10.60 -3.43
C SER A 110 2.94 10.87 -2.81
N ALA A 111 3.77 9.84 -2.77
CA ALA A 111 5.18 9.90 -2.40
C ALA A 111 6.08 10.09 -3.62
N LEU A 112 5.51 10.05 -4.84
CA LEU A 112 6.24 10.29 -6.06
C LEU A 112 6.60 11.78 -6.18
N MET A 113 7.86 12.03 -6.53
CA MET A 113 8.39 13.38 -6.68
C MET A 113 9.46 13.42 -7.75
N LEU A 114 9.78 14.62 -8.18
CA LEU A 114 11.00 14.92 -8.94
C LEU A 114 12.06 15.49 -7.99
N VAL A 115 13.32 15.14 -8.24
CA VAL A 115 14.47 15.62 -7.45
C VAL A 115 15.50 16.21 -8.38
N ALA A 116 15.97 17.41 -8.06
CA ALA A 116 17.06 18.10 -8.75
C ALA A 116 18.17 18.47 -7.76
N LYS A 117 19.43 18.51 -8.21
CA LYS A 117 20.51 19.09 -7.41
C LYS A 117 20.36 20.62 -7.42
N LYS A 118 20.53 21.31 -6.31
CA LYS A 118 20.53 22.79 -6.27
C LYS A 118 21.58 23.39 -7.18
N SER A 119 22.73 22.71 -7.35
CA SER A 119 23.79 23.09 -8.27
C SER A 119 23.36 23.16 -9.73
N SER A 120 22.24 22.52 -10.12
CA SER A 120 21.68 22.58 -11.48
C SER A 120 20.87 23.86 -11.76
N GLY A 121 20.62 24.69 -10.72
CA GLY A 121 19.82 25.92 -10.81
C GLY A 121 18.32 25.68 -11.04
N ILE A 122 17.80 24.46 -10.78
CA ILE A 122 16.39 24.11 -10.90
C ILE A 122 15.74 24.32 -9.52
N GLU A 123 15.06 25.46 -9.32
CA GLU A 123 14.42 25.84 -8.05
C GLU A 123 12.89 25.78 -8.11
N LYS A 124 12.32 25.90 -9.29
CA LYS A 124 10.88 25.87 -9.56
C LYS A 124 10.58 25.07 -10.84
N PRO A 125 9.34 24.66 -11.06
CA PRO A 125 8.95 23.84 -12.20
C PRO A 125 9.45 24.39 -13.55
N GLU A 126 9.33 25.69 -13.79
CA GLU A 126 9.69 26.34 -15.06
C GLU A 126 11.17 26.20 -15.42
N ASP A 127 12.04 26.04 -14.42
CA ASP A 127 13.49 25.88 -14.63
C ASP A 127 13.84 24.50 -15.23
N MET A 128 12.88 23.56 -15.25
CA MET A 128 13.03 22.26 -15.90
C MET A 128 12.90 22.34 -17.44
N ASN A 129 12.49 23.48 -17.99
CA ASN A 129 12.29 23.61 -19.43
C ASN A 129 13.60 23.35 -20.20
N GLY A 130 13.56 22.43 -21.18
CA GLY A 130 14.72 21.97 -21.94
C GLY A 130 15.67 21.03 -21.21
N LYS A 131 15.46 20.73 -19.93
CA LYS A 131 16.29 19.84 -19.12
C LYS A 131 16.03 18.36 -19.41
N LYS A 132 17.00 17.51 -19.05
CA LYS A 132 16.87 16.06 -19.11
C LYS A 132 16.23 15.57 -17.82
N VAL A 133 15.07 14.93 -17.94
CA VAL A 133 14.30 14.41 -16.79
C VAL A 133 14.20 12.92 -16.91
N GLY A 134 14.75 12.20 -15.93
CA GLY A 134 14.61 10.76 -15.79
C GLY A 134 13.25 10.41 -15.19
N ILE A 135 12.47 9.60 -15.90
CA ILE A 135 11.19 9.08 -15.41
C ILE A 135 11.08 7.58 -15.65
N TRP A 136 10.32 6.91 -14.76
CA TRP A 136 9.91 5.52 -15.01
C TRP A 136 8.79 5.49 -16.04
N GLY A 137 8.75 4.44 -16.85
CA GLY A 137 7.67 4.21 -17.81
C GLY A 137 6.41 3.64 -17.17
N GLY A 138 5.37 3.48 -18.00
CA GLY A 138 4.08 2.94 -17.58
C GLY A 138 3.34 3.91 -16.66
N ASP A 139 2.70 3.38 -15.61
CA ASP A 139 1.87 4.19 -14.73
C ASP A 139 2.62 5.31 -13.99
N PHE A 140 3.93 5.14 -13.80
CA PHE A 140 4.76 6.15 -13.15
C PHE A 140 5.08 7.37 -14.01
N GLU A 141 4.76 7.36 -15.30
CA GLU A 141 4.94 8.54 -16.18
C GLU A 141 3.70 9.45 -16.21
N ILE A 142 2.53 8.96 -15.78
CA ILE A 142 1.26 9.70 -15.89
C ILE A 142 1.30 10.99 -15.06
N GLN A 143 1.73 10.89 -13.82
CA GLN A 143 1.78 12.02 -12.88
C GLN A 143 2.88 13.04 -13.27
N PRO A 144 4.12 12.63 -13.61
CA PRO A 144 5.11 13.55 -14.21
C PRO A 144 4.63 14.21 -15.49
N THR A 145 3.99 13.48 -16.40
CA THR A 145 3.46 14.05 -17.66
C THR A 145 2.43 15.13 -17.38
N ALA A 146 1.47 14.85 -16.49
CA ALA A 146 0.48 15.84 -16.06
C ALA A 146 1.14 17.10 -15.42
N PHE A 147 2.26 16.91 -14.71
CA PHE A 147 3.04 18.02 -14.16
C PHE A 147 3.71 18.86 -15.27
N PHE A 148 4.31 18.22 -16.26
CA PHE A 148 4.93 18.94 -17.38
C PHE A 148 3.89 19.69 -18.22
N GLU A 149 2.72 19.11 -18.44
CA GLU A 149 1.60 19.77 -19.12
C GLU A 149 1.09 20.98 -18.33
N LYS A 150 0.89 20.85 -17.02
CA LYS A 150 0.41 21.93 -16.14
C LYS A 150 1.30 23.17 -16.21
N TYR A 151 2.61 22.98 -16.30
CA TYR A 151 3.60 24.07 -16.37
C TYR A 151 4.10 24.35 -17.79
N ASN A 152 3.49 23.72 -18.82
CA ASN A 152 3.87 23.87 -20.24
C ASN A 152 5.38 23.65 -20.47
N LEU A 153 5.95 22.63 -19.85
CA LEU A 153 7.37 22.32 -19.89
C LEU A 153 7.72 21.45 -21.11
N LYS A 154 8.77 21.82 -21.81
CA LYS A 154 9.36 21.01 -22.89
C LYS A 154 10.63 20.33 -22.34
N VAL A 155 10.48 19.22 -21.67
CA VAL A 155 11.58 18.44 -21.09
C VAL A 155 12.08 17.37 -22.07
N ARG A 156 13.31 16.89 -21.86
CA ARG A 156 13.86 15.73 -22.56
C ARG A 156 13.71 14.52 -21.66
N LEU A 157 12.71 13.70 -21.94
CA LEU A 157 12.46 12.50 -21.16
C LEU A 157 13.55 11.45 -21.41
N ILE A 158 14.11 10.93 -20.33
CA ILE A 158 15.11 9.86 -20.35
C ILE A 158 14.51 8.68 -19.58
N PRO A 159 14.40 7.49 -20.19
CA PRO A 159 13.94 6.32 -19.48
C PRO A 159 14.83 6.01 -18.26
N GLN A 160 14.22 5.90 -17.09
CA GLN A 160 14.90 5.59 -15.83
C GLN A 160 14.53 4.17 -15.39
N GLY A 161 15.54 3.39 -14.97
CA GLY A 161 15.34 2.13 -14.27
C GLY A 161 15.34 2.31 -12.76
N GLY A 162 15.52 1.23 -12.00
CA GLY A 162 15.60 1.26 -10.52
C GLY A 162 16.89 1.88 -9.96
N SER A 163 17.79 2.40 -10.83
CA SER A 163 19.08 2.98 -10.42
C SER A 163 19.07 4.48 -10.55
N ILE A 164 19.64 5.18 -9.56
CA ILE A 164 19.82 6.63 -9.55
C ILE A 164 21.17 7.08 -10.21
N ASN A 165 21.92 6.16 -10.82
CA ASN A 165 23.27 6.45 -11.32
C ASN A 165 23.29 7.55 -12.38
N LEU A 166 22.27 7.65 -13.24
CA LEU A 166 22.17 8.72 -14.23
C LEU A 166 22.12 10.10 -13.56
N PHE A 167 21.40 10.20 -12.43
CA PHE A 167 21.31 11.43 -11.66
C PHE A 167 22.61 11.74 -10.93
N LEU A 168 23.24 10.74 -10.31
CA LEU A 168 24.49 10.95 -9.58
C LEU A 168 25.64 11.39 -10.50
N SER A 169 25.69 10.88 -11.74
CA SER A 169 26.71 11.19 -12.75
C SER A 169 26.40 12.42 -13.60
N ASP A 170 25.35 13.20 -13.27
CA ASP A 170 24.90 14.37 -14.03
C ASP A 170 24.52 14.07 -15.49
N ALA A 171 24.19 12.80 -15.80
CA ALA A 171 23.70 12.41 -17.12
C ALA A 171 22.25 12.90 -17.36
N ILE A 172 21.49 13.09 -16.26
CA ILE A 172 20.18 13.75 -16.22
C ILE A 172 20.17 14.86 -15.16
N ASP A 173 19.39 15.92 -15.40
CA ASP A 173 19.29 17.08 -14.52
C ASP A 173 18.30 16.84 -13.37
N VAL A 174 17.25 16.06 -13.63
CA VAL A 174 16.14 15.77 -12.71
C VAL A 174 15.86 14.27 -12.74
N THR A 175 15.54 13.67 -11.60
CA THR A 175 15.19 12.25 -11.48
C THR A 175 13.85 12.07 -10.79
N SER A 176 13.06 11.08 -11.23
CA SER A 176 11.92 10.58 -10.44
C SER A 176 12.40 9.81 -9.25
N ALA A 177 11.74 9.96 -8.12
CA ALA A 177 12.04 9.24 -6.89
C ALA A 177 10.78 9.05 -6.04
N MET A 178 10.68 7.90 -5.39
CA MET A 178 9.77 7.72 -4.26
C MET A 178 10.43 8.26 -3.01
N TRP A 179 9.71 9.06 -2.24
CA TRP A 179 10.20 9.65 -0.98
C TRP A 179 10.72 8.59 0.00
N TYR A 180 10.04 7.44 0.05
CA TYR A 180 10.40 6.35 0.95
C TYR A 180 11.51 5.43 0.42
N ASN A 181 11.90 5.54 -0.85
CA ASN A 181 12.85 4.63 -1.50
C ASN A 181 14.04 5.36 -2.17
N GLU A 182 13.93 5.78 -3.45
CA GLU A 182 15.05 6.34 -4.22
C GLU A 182 15.60 7.62 -3.60
N TYR A 183 14.75 8.45 -2.99
CA TYR A 183 15.23 9.66 -2.30
C TYR A 183 16.24 9.33 -1.19
N HIS A 184 15.96 8.31 -0.39
CA HIS A 184 16.92 7.87 0.61
C HIS A 184 18.19 7.26 0.00
N THR A 185 18.08 6.62 -1.16
CA THR A 185 19.25 6.13 -1.90
C THR A 185 20.12 7.29 -2.39
N ILE A 186 19.52 8.41 -2.82
CA ILE A 186 20.22 9.65 -3.18
C ILE A 186 20.97 10.21 -1.96
N LEU A 187 20.31 10.29 -0.79
CA LEU A 187 20.95 10.76 0.45
C LEU A 187 22.12 9.84 0.86
N ASN A 188 21.95 8.52 0.78
CA ASN A 188 22.99 7.55 1.10
C ASN A 188 24.20 7.59 0.13
N SER A 189 24.06 8.23 -1.03
CA SER A 189 25.17 8.42 -1.97
C SER A 189 26.06 9.61 -1.63
N GLY A 190 25.74 10.34 -0.55
CA GLY A 190 26.55 11.46 -0.05
C GLY A 190 25.98 12.85 -0.34
N LEU A 191 24.76 12.94 -0.90
CA LEU A 191 24.05 14.21 -1.07
C LEU A 191 23.20 14.50 0.17
N ASN A 192 23.28 15.74 0.69
CA ASN A 192 22.47 16.19 1.82
C ASN A 192 21.12 16.75 1.35
N PRO A 193 20.09 16.76 2.21
CA PRO A 193 18.78 17.33 1.85
C PRO A 193 18.86 18.81 1.42
N ASP A 194 19.75 19.58 1.99
CA ASP A 194 19.96 21.00 1.67
C ASP A 194 20.69 21.24 0.33
N GLU A 195 21.21 20.17 -0.31
CA GLU A 195 21.78 20.20 -1.65
C GLU A 195 20.76 19.84 -2.75
N LEU A 196 19.53 19.48 -2.35
CA LEU A 196 18.49 19.01 -3.23
C LEU A 196 17.27 19.93 -3.24
N ASN A 197 16.63 20.06 -4.39
CA ASN A 197 15.28 20.58 -4.54
C ASN A 197 14.35 19.41 -4.87
N THR A 198 13.23 19.32 -4.14
CA THR A 198 12.24 18.26 -4.29
C THR A 198 10.90 18.85 -4.72
N PHE A 199 10.26 18.20 -5.67
CA PHE A 199 8.97 18.62 -6.26
C PHE A 199 7.99 17.46 -6.05
N PHE A 200 7.31 17.44 -4.90
CA PHE A 200 6.26 16.49 -4.63
C PHE A 200 5.03 16.84 -5.46
N PHE A 201 4.54 15.94 -6.27
CA PHE A 201 3.38 16.22 -7.10
C PHE A 201 2.13 16.59 -6.29
N SER A 202 1.99 16.07 -5.08
CA SER A 202 0.94 16.46 -4.14
C SER A 202 0.93 17.95 -3.80
N ASP A 203 2.07 18.61 -3.83
CA ASP A 203 2.20 20.04 -3.51
C ASP A 203 1.86 20.95 -4.71
N TYR A 204 1.61 20.34 -5.87
CA TYR A 204 1.29 21.00 -7.14
C TYR A 204 -0.12 20.62 -7.65
N ASP A 205 -1.08 20.30 -6.78
CA ASP A 205 -2.44 19.87 -7.11
C ASP A 205 -2.50 18.65 -8.04
N LEU A 206 -1.49 17.80 -7.96
CA LEU A 206 -1.37 16.56 -8.72
C LEU A 206 -1.24 15.36 -7.77
N ASN A 207 -1.98 15.39 -6.65
CA ASN A 207 -2.00 14.28 -5.74
C ASN A 207 -2.75 13.10 -6.34
N PHE A 208 -2.04 11.98 -6.53
CA PHE A 208 -2.64 10.70 -6.86
C PHE A 208 -2.57 9.81 -5.61
N PRO A 209 -3.71 9.39 -5.04
CA PRO A 209 -3.70 8.33 -4.04
C PRO A 209 -2.97 7.09 -4.60
N GLU A 210 -2.10 6.50 -3.78
CA GLU A 210 -1.23 5.42 -4.25
C GLU A 210 -1.84 4.05 -3.93
N GLU A 211 -1.30 3.40 -2.89
CA GLU A 211 -1.67 2.04 -2.53
C GLU A 211 -3.07 1.96 -1.92
N GLY A 212 -3.87 1.05 -2.44
CA GLY A 212 -5.12 0.59 -1.85
C GLY A 212 -5.17 -0.93 -1.76
N LEU A 213 -6.15 -1.46 -1.03
CA LEU A 213 -6.47 -2.88 -0.94
C LEU A 213 -7.67 -3.20 -1.82
N TYR A 214 -7.56 -4.27 -2.58
CA TYR A 214 -8.53 -4.65 -3.60
C TYR A 214 -8.85 -6.13 -3.57
N CYS A 215 -10.05 -6.47 -4.07
CA CYS A 215 -10.44 -7.83 -4.42
C CYS A 215 -11.25 -7.83 -5.72
N LEU A 216 -11.63 -8.99 -6.22
CA LEU A 216 -12.63 -9.10 -7.29
C LEU A 216 -14.06 -9.08 -6.72
N GLU A 217 -15.02 -8.61 -7.50
CA GLU A 217 -16.45 -8.59 -7.15
C GLU A 217 -16.94 -9.97 -6.65
N LYS A 218 -16.50 -11.06 -7.28
CA LYS A 218 -16.82 -12.42 -6.84
C LYS A 218 -16.34 -12.74 -5.42
N THR A 219 -15.16 -12.24 -5.02
CA THR A 219 -14.62 -12.40 -3.68
C THR A 219 -15.41 -11.58 -2.67
N TYR A 220 -15.71 -10.32 -3.01
CA TYR A 220 -16.53 -9.43 -2.19
C TYR A 220 -17.96 -9.97 -2.00
N ALA A 221 -18.62 -10.41 -3.08
CA ALA A 221 -19.99 -10.95 -3.04
C ALA A 221 -20.07 -12.28 -2.27
N ARG A 222 -19.03 -13.12 -2.37
CA ARG A 222 -18.95 -14.39 -1.63
C ARG A 222 -18.90 -14.18 -0.12
N ASP A 223 -18.12 -13.23 0.36
CA ASP A 223 -17.94 -12.99 1.79
C ASP A 223 -17.51 -11.53 2.09
N PRO A 224 -18.46 -10.58 2.14
CA PRO A 224 -18.16 -9.19 2.48
C PRO A 224 -17.57 -9.03 3.89
N ARG A 225 -17.90 -9.95 4.81
CA ARG A 225 -17.34 -9.95 6.17
C ARG A 225 -15.84 -10.27 6.13
N LEU A 226 -15.42 -11.29 5.38
CA LEU A 226 -14.01 -11.62 5.21
C LEU A 226 -13.22 -10.41 4.69
N CYS A 227 -13.79 -9.67 3.72
CA CYS A 227 -13.15 -8.47 3.17
C CYS A 227 -12.96 -7.38 4.25
N ARG A 228 -13.96 -7.13 5.09
CA ARG A 228 -13.85 -6.16 6.20
C ARG A 228 -12.83 -6.60 7.25
N GLU A 229 -12.87 -7.88 7.66
CA GLU A 229 -11.91 -8.41 8.63
C GLU A 229 -10.47 -8.36 8.10
N PHE A 230 -10.26 -8.60 6.79
CA PHE A 230 -8.95 -8.46 6.16
C PHE A 230 -8.43 -7.02 6.21
N VAL A 231 -9.28 -6.03 5.88
CA VAL A 231 -8.93 -4.60 5.95
C VAL A 231 -8.59 -4.21 7.39
N GLN A 232 -9.43 -4.60 8.37
CA GLN A 232 -9.21 -4.26 9.77
C GLN A 232 -7.93 -4.89 10.33
N ALA A 233 -7.69 -6.17 10.03
CA ALA A 233 -6.46 -6.86 10.42
C ALA A 233 -5.21 -6.22 9.80
N SER A 234 -5.31 -5.78 8.53
CA SER A 234 -4.23 -5.05 7.86
C SER A 234 -3.96 -3.70 8.52
N TYR A 235 -5.01 -2.98 8.89
CA TYR A 235 -4.89 -1.72 9.65
C TYR A 235 -4.19 -1.93 10.99
N GLU A 236 -4.65 -2.90 11.80
CA GLU A 236 -4.02 -3.25 13.08
C GLU A 236 -2.55 -3.66 12.90
N GLY A 237 -2.24 -4.35 11.81
CA GLY A 237 -0.87 -4.69 11.46
C GLY A 237 0.01 -3.49 11.19
N TRP A 238 -0.50 -2.47 10.51
CA TRP A 238 0.23 -1.21 10.29
C TRP A 238 0.43 -0.44 11.60
N VAL A 239 -0.60 -0.35 12.45
CA VAL A 239 -0.47 0.25 13.78
C VAL A 239 0.62 -0.47 14.59
N GLY A 240 0.55 -1.79 14.67
CA GLY A 240 1.52 -2.60 15.40
C GLY A 240 2.95 -2.47 14.84
N ALA A 241 3.11 -2.44 13.52
CA ALA A 241 4.41 -2.26 12.89
C ALA A 241 5.05 -0.89 13.22
N PHE A 242 4.24 0.15 13.43
CA PHE A 242 4.73 1.48 13.82
C PHE A 242 4.92 1.63 15.33
N GLU A 243 4.22 0.86 16.15
CA GLU A 243 4.43 0.79 17.60
C GLU A 243 5.65 -0.08 17.94
N HIS A 244 5.94 -1.11 17.13
CA HIS A 244 7.05 -2.04 17.31
C HIS A 244 7.99 -2.04 16.09
N PRO A 245 8.63 -0.90 15.74
CA PRO A 245 9.34 -0.73 14.47
C PRO A 245 10.57 -1.65 14.34
N ASP A 246 11.24 -2.01 15.43
CA ASP A 246 12.38 -2.91 15.39
C ASP A 246 11.96 -4.35 15.08
N GLU A 247 10.87 -4.84 15.67
CA GLU A 247 10.30 -6.15 15.39
C GLU A 247 9.79 -6.22 13.94
N ALA A 248 9.03 -5.20 13.52
CA ALA A 248 8.55 -5.11 12.13
C ALA A 248 9.69 -5.12 11.11
N LEU A 249 10.79 -4.45 11.44
CA LEU A 249 11.99 -4.42 10.59
C LEU A 249 12.65 -5.79 10.48
N GLU A 250 12.79 -6.56 11.58
CA GLU A 250 13.32 -7.93 11.54
C GLU A 250 12.45 -8.84 10.68
N ILE A 251 11.14 -8.73 10.80
CA ILE A 251 10.19 -9.47 9.96
C ILE A 251 10.43 -9.13 8.49
N VAL A 252 10.44 -7.84 8.12
CA VAL A 252 10.69 -7.39 6.75
C VAL A 252 12.01 -7.93 6.20
N LEU A 253 13.10 -7.82 6.96
CA LEU A 253 14.41 -8.30 6.54
C LEU A 253 14.43 -9.81 6.31
N THR A 254 13.63 -10.57 7.09
CA THR A 254 13.45 -12.01 6.88
C THR A 254 12.74 -12.30 5.55
N TYR A 255 11.66 -11.57 5.23
CA TYR A 255 10.96 -11.70 3.94
C TYR A 255 11.87 -11.33 2.76
N MET A 256 12.65 -10.25 2.87
CA MET A 256 13.63 -9.85 1.85
C MET A 256 14.70 -10.93 1.64
N LYS A 257 15.25 -11.49 2.73
CA LYS A 257 16.22 -12.58 2.66
C LYS A 257 15.66 -13.82 1.96
N ASN A 258 14.43 -14.22 2.30
CA ASN A 258 13.75 -15.37 1.68
C ASN A 258 13.51 -15.15 0.19
N ALA A 259 13.22 -13.90 -0.20
CA ALA A 259 13.08 -13.49 -1.60
C ALA A 259 14.44 -13.22 -2.30
N LYS A 260 15.58 -13.44 -1.63
CA LYS A 260 16.96 -13.20 -2.14
C LYS A 260 17.19 -11.75 -2.57
N LEU A 261 16.57 -10.79 -1.87
CA LEU A 261 16.73 -9.36 -2.11
C LEU A 261 17.82 -8.76 -1.23
N PRO A 262 18.59 -7.79 -1.75
CA PRO A 262 19.52 -7.01 -0.92
C PRO A 262 18.77 -6.30 0.19
N ALA A 263 19.17 -6.51 1.43
CA ALA A 263 18.53 -5.94 2.61
C ALA A 263 19.46 -4.97 3.32
N ASN A 264 19.20 -3.69 3.19
CA ASN A 264 19.90 -2.63 3.90
C ASN A 264 19.03 -2.15 5.07
N ARG A 265 19.38 -2.50 6.31
CA ARG A 265 18.59 -2.17 7.50
C ARG A 265 18.33 -0.67 7.67
N PRO A 266 19.32 0.25 7.58
CA PRO A 266 19.06 1.68 7.62
C PRO A 266 18.06 2.16 6.57
N HIS A 267 18.15 1.63 5.34
CA HIS A 267 17.22 1.97 4.27
C HIS A 267 15.79 1.50 4.58
N GLN A 268 15.64 0.26 5.04
CA GLN A 268 14.32 -0.27 5.41
C GLN A 268 13.73 0.45 6.62
N ARG A 269 14.54 0.90 7.57
CA ARG A 269 14.11 1.74 8.70
C ARG A 269 13.62 3.12 8.24
N TRP A 270 14.34 3.75 7.32
CA TRP A 270 13.87 4.98 6.67
C TRP A 270 12.52 4.76 6.00
N MET A 271 12.43 3.72 5.15
CA MET A 271 11.20 3.39 4.43
C MET A 271 10.02 3.19 5.40
N LEU A 272 10.19 2.40 6.46
CA LEU A 272 9.15 2.19 7.48
C LEU A 272 8.70 3.51 8.13
N SER A 273 9.65 4.41 8.44
CA SER A 273 9.33 5.73 8.97
C SER A 273 8.52 6.57 7.99
N ARG A 274 8.88 6.58 6.70
CA ARG A 274 8.13 7.33 5.68
C ARG A 274 6.75 6.72 5.42
N MET A 275 6.62 5.40 5.49
CA MET A 275 5.31 4.76 5.41
C MET A 275 4.37 5.22 6.53
N LYS A 276 4.90 5.41 7.75
CA LYS A 276 4.10 5.99 8.84
C LYS A 276 3.57 7.38 8.49
N ASP A 277 4.43 8.25 7.94
CA ASP A 277 4.05 9.61 7.55
C ASP A 277 3.03 9.64 6.41
N LEU A 278 3.03 8.62 5.52
CA LEU A 278 2.12 8.52 4.37
C LEU A 278 0.77 7.89 4.73
N ILE A 279 0.76 6.90 5.62
CA ILE A 279 -0.44 6.16 6.02
C ILE A 279 -1.23 6.92 7.09
N PHE A 280 -0.53 7.52 8.08
CA PHE A 280 -1.13 8.25 9.18
C PHE A 280 -0.76 9.74 9.11
N LEU A 281 -1.38 10.45 8.16
CA LEU A 281 -1.09 11.88 7.90
C LEU A 281 -1.34 12.80 9.10
N GLN A 282 -2.23 12.45 10.02
CA GLN A 282 -2.58 13.26 11.18
C GLN A 282 -2.62 12.44 12.47
N GLU A 283 -3.49 11.42 12.55
CA GLU A 283 -3.68 10.60 13.75
C GLU A 283 -4.08 9.17 13.39
N ILE A 284 -3.86 8.24 14.32
CA ILE A 284 -4.35 6.86 14.23
C ILE A 284 -5.85 6.87 14.56
N THR A 285 -6.70 6.86 13.53
CA THR A 285 -8.16 7.05 13.66
C THR A 285 -8.96 5.76 13.80
N GLY A 286 -8.31 4.59 13.83
CA GLY A 286 -8.97 3.29 13.84
C GLY A 286 -9.30 2.71 12.46
N ASN A 287 -9.14 3.49 11.39
CA ASN A 287 -9.36 3.08 10.00
C ASN A 287 -8.32 3.70 9.08
N PHE A 288 -8.10 3.06 7.93
CA PHE A 288 -7.38 3.69 6.82
C PHE A 288 -8.14 4.91 6.28
N PRO A 289 -7.44 5.84 5.60
CA PRO A 289 -8.09 6.96 4.94
C PRO A 289 -9.08 6.49 3.86
N GLU A 290 -10.10 7.30 3.61
CA GLU A 290 -11.06 7.03 2.56
C GLU A 290 -10.56 7.58 1.21
N LEU A 291 -10.73 6.80 0.14
CA LEU A 291 -10.65 7.32 -1.22
C LEU A 291 -11.90 8.16 -1.49
N THR A 292 -11.72 9.42 -1.87
CA THR A 292 -12.87 10.27 -2.22
C THR A 292 -13.28 10.06 -3.67
N GLU A 293 -14.56 10.28 -3.96
CA GLU A 293 -15.08 10.26 -5.34
C GLU A 293 -14.33 11.28 -6.23
N LYS A 294 -14.00 12.43 -5.67
CA LYS A 294 -13.20 13.47 -6.34
C LYS A 294 -11.84 12.95 -6.75
N ASP A 295 -11.12 12.28 -5.85
CA ASP A 295 -9.77 11.76 -6.15
C ASP A 295 -9.82 10.62 -7.17
N TYR A 296 -10.84 9.75 -7.07
CA TYR A 296 -11.06 8.70 -8.07
C TYR A 296 -11.22 9.28 -9.48
N TYR A 297 -12.14 10.23 -9.67
CA TYR A 297 -12.38 10.81 -10.98
C TYR A 297 -11.20 11.64 -11.47
N PHE A 298 -10.52 12.35 -10.58
CA PHE A 298 -9.31 13.09 -10.95
C PHE A 298 -8.23 12.18 -11.53
N VAL A 299 -7.94 11.04 -10.88
CA VAL A 299 -6.96 10.06 -11.40
C VAL A 299 -7.47 9.42 -12.70
N ALA A 300 -8.76 9.04 -12.75
CA ALA A 300 -9.35 8.42 -13.93
C ALA A 300 -9.35 9.34 -15.15
N GLU A 301 -9.56 10.65 -14.97
CA GLU A 301 -9.44 11.67 -16.01
C GLU A 301 -8.00 11.75 -16.55
N LYS A 302 -7.00 11.75 -15.67
CA LYS A 302 -5.58 11.77 -16.09
C LYS A 302 -5.18 10.50 -16.85
N LEU A 303 -5.71 9.33 -16.44
CA LEU A 303 -5.52 8.09 -17.16
C LEU A 303 -6.17 8.11 -18.55
N ARG A 304 -7.36 8.72 -18.70
CA ARG A 304 -8.01 8.89 -19.99
C ARG A 304 -7.26 9.89 -20.88
N ASP A 305 -6.86 11.03 -20.34
CA ASP A 305 -6.15 12.09 -21.06
C ASP A 305 -4.79 11.60 -21.57
N ASN A 306 -4.15 10.69 -20.84
CA ASN A 306 -2.92 9.97 -21.25
C ASN A 306 -3.20 8.72 -22.12
N GLU A 307 -4.43 8.49 -22.55
CA GLU A 307 -4.85 7.34 -23.38
C GLU A 307 -4.64 5.95 -22.71
N SER A 308 -4.37 5.90 -21.39
CA SER A 308 -4.21 4.66 -20.64
C SER A 308 -5.53 3.91 -20.45
N ILE A 309 -6.65 4.64 -20.50
CA ILE A 309 -8.01 4.09 -20.54
C ILE A 309 -8.85 4.78 -21.61
N LYS A 310 -9.81 4.06 -22.21
CA LYS A 310 -10.69 4.61 -23.26
C LYS A 310 -11.89 5.37 -22.72
N PHE A 311 -12.37 5.00 -21.54
CA PHE A 311 -13.52 5.60 -20.85
C PHE A 311 -13.30 5.54 -19.35
N ILE A 312 -13.94 6.46 -18.64
CA ILE A 312 -13.90 6.50 -17.18
C ILE A 312 -15.01 5.61 -16.65
N PRO A 313 -14.69 4.52 -15.93
CA PRO A 313 -15.73 3.69 -15.32
C PRO A 313 -16.36 4.41 -14.12
N THR A 314 -17.61 4.08 -13.80
CA THR A 314 -18.28 4.67 -12.66
C THR A 314 -17.67 4.15 -11.35
N CYS A 315 -17.50 5.03 -10.37
CA CYS A 315 -16.96 4.69 -9.05
C CYS A 315 -17.88 3.78 -8.23
N GLU A 316 -19.19 3.76 -8.49
CA GLU A 316 -20.17 3.00 -7.72
C GLU A 316 -19.93 1.48 -7.65
N LYS A 317 -19.45 0.89 -8.74
CA LYS A 317 -19.07 -0.54 -8.79
C LYS A 317 -17.69 -0.76 -8.23
N PHE A 318 -16.82 0.22 -8.36
CA PHE A 318 -15.46 0.18 -7.87
C PHE A 318 -15.39 0.32 -6.34
N CYS A 319 -16.23 1.20 -5.75
CA CYS A 319 -16.31 1.44 -4.31
C CYS A 319 -17.72 1.17 -3.75
N PRO A 320 -18.13 -0.09 -3.55
CA PRO A 320 -19.50 -0.41 -3.11
C PRO A 320 -19.87 0.14 -1.72
N GLU A 321 -18.90 0.48 -0.88
CA GLU A 321 -19.14 1.09 0.44
C GLU A 321 -19.63 2.55 0.36
N TRP A 322 -19.38 3.27 -0.75
CA TRP A 322 -19.88 4.63 -0.94
C TRP A 322 -21.41 4.70 -1.03
N LYS A 323 -22.07 3.66 -1.58
CA LYS A 323 -23.53 3.57 -1.60
C LYS A 323 -24.15 3.62 -0.20
N LYS A 324 -23.47 3.03 0.80
CA LYS A 324 -23.98 3.00 2.18
C LYS A 324 -23.85 4.33 2.91
N SER A 325 -22.92 5.20 2.49
CA SER A 325 -22.72 6.53 3.10
C SER A 325 -23.68 7.58 2.54
N THR A 326 -24.08 7.46 1.26
CA THR A 326 -25.06 8.34 0.63
C THR A 326 -26.49 8.04 1.10
N ASP A 327 -26.84 6.76 1.27
CA ASP A 327 -28.16 6.38 1.78
C ASP A 327 -28.41 6.82 3.24
N ARG A 328 -27.35 6.97 4.06
CA ARG A 328 -27.47 7.50 5.44
C ARG A 328 -27.67 9.03 5.52
N LYS A 329 -27.41 9.78 4.44
CA LYS A 329 -27.59 11.24 4.40
C LYS A 329 -28.98 11.67 3.90
N THR A 330 -29.77 10.74 3.33
CA THR A 330 -31.14 11.01 2.83
C THR A 330 -32.23 10.70 3.87
N ASP A 331 -31.87 10.08 5.00
CA ASP A 331 -32.81 9.72 6.09
C ASP A 331 -32.71 10.66 7.32
N LYS A 332 -32.29 11.93 7.13
CA LYS A 332 -32.34 12.92 8.22
C LYS A 332 -33.12 14.19 7.83
#